data_7efc8f2b31e22bab3a0b513c7bed88d8
#
_entry.id   7efc8f2b31e22bab3a0b513c7bed88d8
#
_cell.length_a   1.000
_cell.length_b   1.000
_cell.length_c   1.000
_cell.angle_alpha   90.00
_cell.angle_beta   90.00
_cell.angle_gamma   90.00
#
_symmetry.space_group_name_H-M   'P 1'
#
loop_
_entity.id
_entity.type
_entity.pdbx_description
1 polymer ?
#
loop_
_entity_poly.entity_id
_entity_poly.type
_entity_poly.pdbx_seq_one_letter_code
_entity_poly.pdbx_strand_id
1 'polypeptide(L)'
;MAATYLPYDPQQLLLLPEAMQDWLPQGHLAHFISDTVDQLDLRAFHARYEQDGPRNQPFHPAMMVKVLLYGYATGVFSSRKIARKLHEDVAFRVLAAGNFPAHRTIRDFRAIHLKEFSELFVQVVRLARELGLVKLGTVAIDGTKVKANASRHKAMSYGHMVRAEAELKQQIDVLLRRAAQSDEAEANEPELDIPAEIERREARLKAIGAARERLEQRQREQDRQAGRSVDDEGNTRGPGGRVCKRQFGTAPEKAQENFTDPDSRIMKRAGGGFDPCYNAQTAVDEAAHIIVAAELDNCAPDANWLLPMIQAVKSNLGQLPTLGLADAGYRSEQNLKDSPIELVVALGREGKQHAQVDAQQYPHTAAMAAKLQSQAARAAYRKRKWIAEPPNGWIKAVLGFRQFSLRGMHKAQAEWKLVCAALNLRRMAMMLA
;
A
#
# COMPACT_ATOMS: atom_id res chain seq x y z
N MET A 1 48.16 28.36 -28.37
CA MET A 1 48.50 26.98 -27.98
C MET A 1 47.25 26.15 -28.12
N ALA A 2 47.28 25.04 -28.86
CA ALA A 2 46.13 24.13 -28.95
C ALA A 2 45.90 23.47 -27.60
N ALA A 3 44.63 23.35 -27.13
CA ALA A 3 44.31 22.67 -25.92
C ALA A 3 44.65 21.17 -26.05
N THR A 4 45.39 20.64 -25.07
CA THR A 4 45.69 19.20 -25.01
C THR A 4 44.57 18.54 -24.22
N TYR A 5 43.79 17.68 -24.88
CA TYR A 5 42.74 16.89 -24.23
C TYR A 5 43.32 15.62 -23.59
N LEU A 6 42.66 15.12 -22.57
CA LEU A 6 42.96 13.78 -22.04
C LEU A 6 42.64 12.71 -23.09
N PRO A 7 43.38 11.59 -23.13
CA PRO A 7 43.12 10.48 -24.06
C PRO A 7 41.65 10.02 -23.94
N TYR A 8 40.99 9.86 -25.08
CA TYR A 8 39.62 9.36 -25.17
C TYR A 8 39.56 8.26 -26.23
N ASP A 9 39.54 7.03 -25.79
CA ASP A 9 39.35 5.86 -26.65
C ASP A 9 38.16 5.05 -26.14
N PRO A 10 36.96 5.21 -26.75
CA PRO A 10 35.77 4.45 -26.32
C PRO A 10 35.85 2.96 -26.64
N GLN A 11 36.85 2.50 -27.40
CA GLN A 11 37.05 1.10 -27.74
C GLN A 11 38.26 0.47 -26.99
N GLN A 12 38.84 1.19 -26.04
CA GLN A 12 39.96 0.70 -25.25
C GLN A 12 39.61 -0.61 -24.55
N LEU A 13 40.41 -1.64 -24.76
CA LEU A 13 40.31 -2.93 -24.09
C LEU A 13 41.17 -2.89 -22.84
N LEU A 14 40.59 -3.32 -21.72
CA LEU A 14 41.34 -3.52 -20.48
C LEU A 14 42.08 -4.83 -20.54
N LEU A 15 43.33 -4.83 -20.12
CA LEU A 15 44.19 -6.02 -20.13
C LEU A 15 43.80 -7.04 -19.07
N LEU A 16 43.29 -6.58 -17.93
CA LEU A 16 42.78 -7.38 -16.85
C LEU A 16 41.33 -6.94 -16.53
N PRO A 17 40.36 -7.87 -16.42
CA PRO A 17 39.01 -7.54 -15.98
C PRO A 17 39.03 -7.10 -14.51
N GLU A 18 38.49 -5.94 -14.20
CA GLU A 18 38.25 -5.47 -12.85
C GLU A 18 37.17 -6.32 -12.19
N ALA A 19 37.23 -6.49 -10.87
CA ALA A 19 36.13 -7.09 -10.14
C ALA A 19 34.89 -6.19 -10.28
N MET A 20 33.71 -6.77 -10.51
CA MET A 20 32.47 -5.98 -10.73
C MET A 20 32.17 -5.02 -9.58
N GLN A 21 32.52 -5.37 -8.35
CA GLN A 21 32.34 -4.50 -7.18
C GLN A 21 33.18 -3.21 -7.27
N ASP A 22 34.33 -3.26 -7.97
CA ASP A 22 35.23 -2.10 -8.12
C ASP A 22 34.70 -1.09 -9.17
N TRP A 23 33.63 -1.45 -9.90
CA TRP A 23 33.00 -0.55 -10.86
C TRP A 23 32.22 0.58 -10.19
N LEU A 24 31.96 0.48 -8.90
CA LEU A 24 31.25 1.48 -8.11
C LEU A 24 32.16 2.09 -7.06
N PRO A 25 32.05 3.42 -6.82
CA PRO A 25 32.85 4.06 -5.78
C PRO A 25 32.55 3.48 -4.40
N GLN A 26 33.53 3.50 -3.51
CA GLN A 26 33.35 3.16 -2.10
C GLN A 26 32.24 4.05 -1.50
N GLY A 27 31.38 3.47 -0.64
CA GLY A 27 30.24 4.17 -0.05
C GLY A 27 29.02 4.28 -0.96
N HIS A 28 29.05 3.69 -2.18
CA HIS A 28 27.85 3.69 -3.03
C HIS A 28 26.69 2.91 -2.37
N LEU A 29 25.44 3.40 -2.51
CA LEU A 29 24.25 2.79 -1.92
C LEU A 29 24.07 1.30 -2.25
N ALA A 30 24.53 0.85 -3.42
CA ALA A 30 24.44 -0.55 -3.80
C ALA A 30 25.30 -1.44 -2.88
N HIS A 31 26.50 -1.01 -2.51
CA HIS A 31 27.34 -1.74 -1.54
C HIS A 31 26.65 -1.82 -0.19
N PHE A 32 26.16 -0.70 0.34
CA PHE A 32 25.44 -0.69 1.61
C PHE A 32 24.23 -1.64 1.60
N ILE A 33 23.42 -1.63 0.53
CA ILE A 33 22.28 -2.54 0.41
C ILE A 33 22.77 -4.00 0.30
N SER A 34 23.82 -4.27 -0.48
CA SER A 34 24.39 -5.61 -0.61
C SER A 34 24.82 -6.16 0.74
N ASP A 35 25.67 -5.40 1.46
CA ASP A 35 26.24 -5.80 2.74
C ASP A 35 25.17 -5.96 3.82
N THR A 36 24.16 -5.07 3.81
CA THR A 36 23.03 -5.16 4.73
C THR A 36 22.21 -6.42 4.45
N VAL A 37 21.87 -6.71 3.20
CA VAL A 37 21.07 -7.90 2.82
C VAL A 37 21.82 -9.20 3.19
N ASP A 38 23.13 -9.21 3.10
CA ASP A 38 23.95 -10.37 3.50
C ASP A 38 23.95 -10.63 5.02
N GLN A 39 23.59 -9.64 5.84
CA GLN A 39 23.40 -9.76 7.29
C GLN A 39 21.97 -10.16 7.70
N LEU A 40 20.98 -10.05 6.78
CA LEU A 40 19.59 -10.38 7.07
C LEU A 40 19.34 -11.90 6.94
N ASP A 41 18.36 -12.40 7.68
CA ASP A 41 17.90 -13.78 7.55
C ASP A 41 17.04 -13.97 6.31
N LEU A 42 17.60 -14.60 5.29
CA LEU A 42 16.93 -14.90 4.02
C LEU A 42 16.47 -16.36 3.91
N ARG A 43 16.56 -17.18 4.98
CA ARG A 43 16.18 -18.60 4.94
C ARG A 43 14.77 -18.82 4.40
N ALA A 44 13.81 -17.97 4.77
CA ALA A 44 12.45 -18.06 4.27
C ALA A 44 12.34 -17.87 2.74
N PHE A 45 13.20 -17.03 2.14
CA PHE A 45 13.29 -16.91 0.69
C PHE A 45 13.87 -18.14 0.03
N HIS A 46 14.85 -18.82 0.67
CA HIS A 46 15.49 -20.03 0.15
C HIS A 46 14.59 -21.26 0.28
N ALA A 47 13.85 -21.40 1.38
CA ALA A 47 13.04 -22.58 1.69
C ALA A 47 12.06 -22.98 0.55
N ARG A 48 11.63 -22.01 -0.26
CA ARG A 48 10.75 -22.29 -1.41
C ARG A 48 11.46 -23.06 -2.55
N TYR A 49 12.78 -23.01 -2.60
CA TYR A 49 13.59 -23.60 -3.68
C TYR A 49 14.29 -24.89 -3.24
N GLU A 50 14.10 -25.33 -2.00
CA GLU A 50 14.72 -26.54 -1.43
C GLU A 50 13.96 -27.82 -1.77
N GLN A 51 12.71 -27.72 -2.24
CA GLN A 51 11.90 -28.86 -2.67
C GLN A 51 12.01 -29.03 -4.17
N ASP A 52 11.88 -30.29 -4.68
CA ASP A 52 11.98 -30.69 -6.09
C ASP A 52 11.68 -29.54 -7.06
N GLY A 53 12.75 -28.88 -7.47
CA GLY A 53 12.70 -27.58 -8.08
C GLY A 53 12.26 -27.60 -9.53
N PRO A 54 11.94 -26.45 -10.11
CA PRO A 54 11.63 -26.32 -11.52
C PRO A 54 12.78 -26.86 -12.37
N ARG A 55 12.47 -27.34 -13.56
CA ARG A 55 13.44 -27.87 -14.56
C ARG A 55 14.58 -26.89 -14.88
N ASN A 56 14.39 -25.59 -14.64
CA ASN A 56 15.40 -24.54 -14.83
C ASN A 56 15.94 -24.06 -13.49
N GLN A 57 17.25 -23.92 -13.38
CA GLN A 57 17.93 -23.39 -12.20
C GLN A 57 17.42 -21.99 -11.84
N PRO A 58 16.94 -21.75 -10.61
CA PRO A 58 16.43 -20.44 -10.18
C PRO A 58 17.58 -19.44 -9.98
N PHE A 59 17.28 -18.16 -10.13
CA PHE A 59 18.18 -17.10 -9.69
C PHE A 59 18.32 -17.09 -8.16
N HIS A 60 19.51 -16.78 -7.68
CA HIS A 60 19.80 -16.76 -6.24
C HIS A 60 18.88 -15.77 -5.50
N PRO A 61 18.15 -16.20 -4.46
CA PRO A 61 17.17 -15.33 -3.77
C PRO A 61 17.78 -14.05 -3.21
N ALA A 62 18.96 -14.10 -2.59
CA ALA A 62 19.62 -12.90 -2.06
C ALA A 62 19.91 -11.88 -3.17
N MET A 63 20.35 -12.31 -4.34
CA MET A 63 20.55 -11.43 -5.50
C MET A 63 19.25 -10.75 -5.90
N MET A 64 18.15 -11.50 -5.98
CA MET A 64 16.83 -10.95 -6.33
C MET A 64 16.32 -9.93 -5.29
N VAL A 65 16.56 -10.18 -4.00
CA VAL A 65 16.25 -9.24 -2.90
C VAL A 65 17.09 -7.98 -3.02
N LYS A 66 18.40 -8.07 -3.24
CA LYS A 66 19.31 -6.93 -3.41
C LYS A 66 18.87 -6.05 -4.58
N VAL A 67 18.60 -6.64 -5.73
CA VAL A 67 18.14 -5.93 -6.95
C VAL A 67 16.79 -5.23 -6.73
N LEU A 68 15.84 -5.88 -6.06
CA LEU A 68 14.54 -5.28 -5.75
C LEU A 68 14.66 -4.14 -4.75
N LEU A 69 15.36 -4.32 -3.64
CA LEU A 69 15.57 -3.27 -2.64
C LEU A 69 16.27 -2.05 -3.23
N TYR A 70 17.33 -2.26 -4.01
CA TYR A 70 18.03 -1.17 -4.68
C TYR A 70 17.12 -0.46 -5.69
N GLY A 71 16.36 -1.22 -6.49
CA GLY A 71 15.37 -0.66 -7.40
C GLY A 71 14.37 0.25 -6.68
N TYR A 72 13.81 -0.22 -5.58
CA TYR A 72 12.87 0.56 -4.78
C TYR A 72 13.53 1.76 -4.09
N ALA A 73 14.76 1.63 -3.61
CA ALA A 73 15.53 2.71 -3.01
C ALA A 73 15.94 3.82 -4.01
N THR A 74 15.97 3.49 -5.30
CA THR A 74 16.30 4.42 -6.39
C THR A 74 15.10 4.83 -7.24
N GLY A 75 13.86 4.46 -6.85
CA GLY A 75 12.63 4.84 -7.54
C GLY A 75 12.31 4.00 -8.79
N VAL A 76 12.88 2.82 -8.91
CA VAL A 76 12.64 1.88 -10.02
C VAL A 76 11.75 0.74 -9.56
N PHE A 77 10.43 0.90 -9.63
CA PHE A 77 9.44 -0.07 -9.09
C PHE A 77 8.96 -1.11 -10.11
N SER A 78 9.05 -0.80 -11.39
CA SER A 78 8.55 -1.66 -12.46
C SER A 78 9.53 -2.79 -12.76
N SER A 79 9.07 -4.05 -12.73
CA SER A 79 9.90 -5.21 -13.10
C SER A 79 10.50 -5.10 -14.50
N ARG A 80 9.76 -4.48 -15.46
CA ARG A 80 10.30 -4.21 -16.81
C ARG A 80 11.43 -3.18 -16.78
N LYS A 81 11.28 -2.12 -15.98
CA LYS A 81 12.35 -1.12 -15.82
C LYS A 81 13.55 -1.71 -15.09
N ILE A 82 13.34 -2.52 -14.04
CA ILE A 82 14.43 -3.21 -13.34
C ILE A 82 15.18 -4.13 -14.30
N ALA A 83 14.47 -4.98 -15.07
CA ALA A 83 15.10 -5.86 -16.05
C ALA A 83 15.94 -5.08 -17.09
N ARG A 84 15.45 -3.93 -17.56
CA ARG A 84 16.21 -3.06 -18.46
C ARG A 84 17.46 -2.46 -17.76
N LYS A 85 17.30 -2.01 -16.51
CA LYS A 85 18.40 -1.45 -15.71
C LYS A 85 19.54 -2.44 -15.46
N LEU A 86 19.26 -3.74 -15.39
CA LEU A 86 20.30 -4.77 -15.30
C LEU A 86 21.28 -4.73 -16.50
N HIS A 87 20.87 -4.23 -17.66
CA HIS A 87 21.71 -4.07 -18.84
C HIS A 87 22.33 -2.67 -18.95
N GLU A 88 21.65 -1.63 -18.48
CA GLU A 88 21.99 -0.24 -18.70
C GLU A 88 22.72 0.43 -17.52
N ASP A 89 22.63 -0.12 -16.30
CA ASP A 89 23.04 0.52 -15.05
C ASP A 89 24.05 -0.35 -14.31
N VAL A 90 25.21 0.21 -14.05
CA VAL A 90 26.33 -0.49 -13.43
C VAL A 90 25.97 -1.04 -12.05
N ALA A 91 25.26 -0.25 -11.23
CA ALA A 91 24.91 -0.69 -9.88
C ALA A 91 23.95 -1.89 -9.88
N PHE A 92 22.99 -1.93 -10.81
CA PHE A 92 22.12 -3.10 -10.97
C PHE A 92 22.92 -4.32 -11.46
N ARG A 93 23.89 -4.16 -12.35
CA ARG A 93 24.76 -5.25 -12.84
C ARG A 93 25.63 -5.82 -11.72
N VAL A 94 26.22 -4.95 -10.90
CA VAL A 94 27.03 -5.34 -9.73
C VAL A 94 26.20 -6.17 -8.76
N LEU A 95 24.99 -5.67 -8.35
CA LEU A 95 24.11 -6.37 -7.43
C LEU A 95 23.60 -7.70 -7.98
N ALA A 96 23.44 -7.81 -9.29
CA ALA A 96 23.01 -9.03 -9.97
C ALA A 96 24.18 -9.98 -10.30
N ALA A 97 25.41 -9.61 -9.97
CA ALA A 97 26.62 -10.36 -10.33
C ALA A 97 26.61 -10.79 -11.82
N GLY A 98 26.25 -9.87 -12.71
CA GLY A 98 26.15 -10.14 -14.14
C GLY A 98 24.99 -11.01 -14.60
N ASN A 99 24.02 -11.32 -13.73
CA ASN A 99 22.80 -12.03 -14.09
C ASN A 99 21.73 -11.10 -14.62
N PHE A 100 20.91 -11.57 -15.56
CA PHE A 100 19.87 -10.78 -16.24
C PHE A 100 18.50 -11.45 -16.16
N PRO A 101 17.87 -11.54 -14.97
CA PRO A 101 16.54 -12.10 -14.86
C PRO A 101 15.52 -11.32 -15.69
N ALA A 102 14.69 -12.06 -16.45
CA ALA A 102 13.62 -11.46 -17.24
C ALA A 102 12.60 -10.76 -16.34
N HIS A 103 11.94 -9.74 -16.88
CA HIS A 103 10.94 -8.97 -16.13
C HIS A 103 9.81 -9.81 -15.52
N ARG A 104 9.46 -10.94 -16.15
CA ARG A 104 8.48 -11.92 -15.61
C ARG A 104 9.03 -12.57 -14.34
N THR A 105 10.28 -13.03 -14.36
CA THR A 105 10.95 -13.61 -13.19
C THR A 105 10.98 -12.64 -12.01
N ILE A 106 11.35 -11.37 -12.25
CA ILE A 106 11.37 -10.32 -11.21
C ILE A 106 9.96 -10.08 -10.65
N ARG A 107 8.94 -10.01 -11.53
CA ARG A 107 7.55 -9.86 -11.14
C ARG A 107 7.08 -11.01 -10.27
N ASP A 108 7.36 -12.24 -10.71
CA ASP A 108 6.88 -13.46 -10.08
C ASP A 108 7.59 -13.67 -8.74
N PHE A 109 8.92 -13.45 -8.67
CA PHE A 109 9.66 -13.46 -7.41
C PHE A 109 9.03 -12.51 -6.38
N ARG A 110 8.76 -11.25 -6.74
CA ARG A 110 8.09 -10.30 -5.86
C ARG A 110 6.68 -10.74 -5.45
N ALA A 111 5.92 -11.37 -6.37
CA ALA A 111 4.55 -11.78 -6.12
C ALA A 111 4.43 -13.01 -5.22
N ILE A 112 5.41 -13.90 -5.25
CA ILE A 112 5.41 -15.13 -4.45
C ILE A 112 6.03 -14.96 -3.06
N HIS A 113 6.89 -13.95 -2.86
CA HIS A 113 7.60 -13.69 -1.61
C HIS A 113 7.04 -12.51 -0.81
N LEU A 114 5.69 -12.34 -0.83
CA LEU A 114 5.04 -11.21 -0.16
C LEU A 114 5.21 -11.21 1.35
N LYS A 115 5.13 -12.40 1.96
CA LYS A 115 5.30 -12.59 3.41
C LYS A 115 6.75 -12.29 3.80
N GLU A 116 7.69 -12.86 3.07
CA GLU A 116 9.12 -12.72 3.30
C GLU A 116 9.56 -11.24 3.19
N PHE A 117 9.04 -10.49 2.23
CA PHE A 117 9.29 -9.04 2.15
C PHE A 117 8.68 -8.25 3.31
N SER A 118 7.55 -8.71 3.85
CA SER A 118 6.97 -8.09 5.04
C SER A 118 7.82 -8.36 6.29
N GLU A 119 8.37 -9.55 6.42
CA GLU A 119 9.29 -9.92 7.49
C GLU A 119 10.64 -9.22 7.35
N LEU A 120 11.13 -9.06 6.13
CA LEU A 120 12.36 -8.33 5.81
C LEU A 120 12.27 -6.85 6.24
N PHE A 121 11.11 -6.21 6.07
CA PHE A 121 10.90 -4.87 6.60
C PHE A 121 11.14 -4.83 8.12
N VAL A 122 10.62 -5.80 8.86
CA VAL A 122 10.82 -5.88 10.32
C VAL A 122 12.30 -6.09 10.67
N GLN A 123 13.02 -6.94 9.92
CA GLN A 123 14.45 -7.13 10.13
C GLN A 123 15.24 -5.84 9.91
N VAL A 124 14.95 -5.08 8.84
CA VAL A 124 15.58 -3.78 8.57
C VAL A 124 15.33 -2.79 9.70
N VAL A 125 14.12 -2.76 10.26
CA VAL A 125 13.78 -1.88 11.40
C VAL A 125 14.55 -2.29 12.66
N ARG A 126 14.67 -3.58 12.92
CA ARG A 126 15.46 -4.11 14.07
C ARG A 126 16.94 -3.77 13.92
N LEU A 127 17.50 -3.97 12.74
CA LEU A 127 18.87 -3.59 12.44
C LEU A 127 19.11 -2.09 12.64
N ALA A 128 18.18 -1.24 12.19
CA ALA A 128 18.27 0.21 12.44
C ALA A 128 18.28 0.54 13.93
N ARG A 129 17.55 -0.22 14.76
CA ARG A 129 17.60 -0.08 16.21
C ARG A 129 18.93 -0.52 16.80
N GLU A 130 19.46 -1.65 16.39
CA GLU A 130 20.76 -2.16 16.81
C GLU A 130 21.89 -1.18 16.50
N LEU A 131 21.79 -0.48 15.36
CA LEU A 131 22.71 0.58 14.95
C LEU A 131 22.45 1.94 15.65
N GLY A 132 21.51 2.00 16.62
CA GLY A 132 21.21 3.20 17.40
C GLY A 132 20.42 4.28 16.67
N LEU A 133 19.88 4.01 15.47
CA LEU A 133 19.11 4.94 14.65
C LEU A 133 17.62 5.01 15.05
N VAL A 134 17.15 4.06 15.88
CA VAL A 134 15.79 4.02 16.43
C VAL A 134 15.87 4.02 17.94
N LYS A 135 15.21 4.99 18.60
CA LYS A 135 15.28 5.18 20.06
C LYS A 135 13.94 5.00 20.78
N LEU A 136 12.82 4.99 20.05
CA LEU A 136 11.47 4.86 20.59
C LEU A 136 11.11 5.88 21.68
N GLY A 137 11.71 7.07 21.63
CA GLY A 137 11.31 8.20 22.47
C GLY A 137 10.00 8.79 21.96
N THR A 138 10.05 9.49 20.84
CA THR A 138 8.88 10.07 20.16
C THR A 138 8.66 9.40 18.82
N VAL A 139 7.44 8.95 18.57
CA VAL A 139 7.01 8.40 17.26
C VAL A 139 5.85 9.22 16.71
N ALA A 140 5.94 9.64 15.46
CA ALA A 140 4.84 10.30 14.77
C ALA A 140 4.11 9.31 13.86
N ILE A 141 2.79 9.27 13.98
CA ILE A 141 1.90 8.42 13.17
C ILE A 141 1.20 9.30 12.14
N ASP A 142 1.25 8.89 10.88
CA ASP A 142 0.64 9.63 9.77
C ASP A 142 0.13 8.69 8.68
N GLY A 143 -0.95 9.11 8.01
CA GLY A 143 -1.57 8.38 6.93
C GLY A 143 -1.43 9.12 5.59
N THR A 144 -1.16 8.37 4.53
CA THR A 144 -1.03 8.96 3.20
C THR A 144 -1.79 8.14 2.15
N LYS A 145 -2.55 8.80 1.28
CA LYS A 145 -3.31 8.11 0.23
C LYS A 145 -2.39 7.84 -0.97
N VAL A 146 -2.26 6.56 -1.34
CA VAL A 146 -1.48 6.08 -2.49
C VAL A 146 -2.43 5.41 -3.48
N LYS A 147 -2.28 5.71 -4.77
CA LYS A 147 -3.16 5.14 -5.81
C LYS A 147 -3.02 3.62 -5.86
N ALA A 148 -4.15 2.94 -5.99
CA ALA A 148 -4.20 1.54 -6.37
C ALA A 148 -3.85 1.36 -7.85
N ASN A 149 -3.46 0.14 -8.24
CA ASN A 149 -3.27 -0.23 -9.64
C ASN A 149 -4.64 -0.48 -10.32
N ALA A 150 -5.46 0.55 -10.36
CA ALA A 150 -6.82 0.50 -10.85
C ALA A 150 -7.22 1.81 -11.53
N SER A 151 -8.09 1.73 -12.53
CA SER A 151 -8.67 2.89 -13.20
C SER A 151 -10.00 3.26 -12.53
N ARG A 152 -10.23 4.54 -12.28
CA ARG A 152 -11.52 5.03 -11.77
C ARG A 152 -12.70 4.71 -12.70
N HIS A 153 -12.44 4.64 -14.03
CA HIS A 153 -13.45 4.30 -15.04
C HIS A 153 -13.89 2.83 -14.98
N LYS A 154 -13.18 2.00 -14.23
CA LYS A 154 -13.56 0.61 -13.94
C LYS A 154 -14.27 0.46 -12.59
N ALA A 155 -14.64 1.55 -11.93
CA ALA A 155 -15.48 1.55 -10.75
C ALA A 155 -16.93 1.75 -11.15
N MET A 156 -17.84 1.02 -10.49
CA MET A 156 -19.28 1.12 -10.67
C MET A 156 -19.98 1.25 -9.32
N SER A 157 -21.01 2.09 -9.25
CA SER A 157 -21.82 2.22 -8.03
C SER A 157 -22.87 1.12 -7.92
N TYR A 158 -23.26 0.79 -6.71
CA TYR A 158 -24.27 -0.25 -6.43
C TYR A 158 -25.57 -0.01 -7.18
N GLY A 159 -26.12 1.21 -7.12
CA GLY A 159 -27.35 1.55 -7.84
C GLY A 159 -27.20 1.44 -9.37
N HIS A 160 -26.00 1.70 -9.92
CA HIS A 160 -25.74 1.48 -11.35
C HIS A 160 -25.60 -0.01 -11.67
N MET A 161 -24.98 -0.83 -10.80
CA MET A 161 -24.88 -2.28 -10.95
C MET A 161 -26.27 -2.92 -11.07
N VAL A 162 -27.18 -2.55 -10.15
CA VAL A 162 -28.55 -3.09 -10.14
C VAL A 162 -29.29 -2.79 -11.46
N ARG A 163 -29.19 -1.56 -11.96
CA ARG A 163 -29.79 -1.17 -13.25
C ARG A 163 -29.15 -1.90 -14.43
N ALA A 164 -27.81 -1.93 -14.47
CA ALA A 164 -27.08 -2.56 -15.54
C ALA A 164 -27.32 -4.09 -15.62
N GLU A 165 -27.53 -4.76 -14.49
CA GLU A 165 -27.91 -6.18 -14.46
C GLU A 165 -29.30 -6.39 -15.10
N ALA A 166 -30.28 -5.53 -14.78
CA ALA A 166 -31.63 -5.63 -15.37
C ALA A 166 -31.59 -5.40 -16.90
N GLU A 167 -30.85 -4.37 -17.33
CA GLU A 167 -30.68 -4.05 -18.76
C GLU A 167 -29.96 -5.19 -19.52
N LEU A 168 -28.89 -5.75 -18.95
CA LEU A 168 -28.13 -6.85 -19.58
C LEU A 168 -28.99 -8.12 -19.71
N LYS A 169 -29.79 -8.45 -18.70
CA LYS A 169 -30.73 -9.57 -18.75
C LYS A 169 -31.74 -9.39 -19.89
N GLN A 170 -32.35 -8.21 -20.01
CA GLN A 170 -33.27 -7.92 -21.11
C GLN A 170 -32.59 -8.02 -22.48
N GLN A 171 -31.36 -7.50 -22.62
CA GLN A 171 -30.59 -7.61 -23.87
C GLN A 171 -30.26 -9.06 -24.24
N ILE A 172 -29.92 -9.89 -23.27
CA ILE A 172 -29.67 -11.32 -23.49
C ILE A 172 -30.97 -12.01 -23.96
N ASP A 173 -32.08 -11.75 -23.28
CA ASP A 173 -33.38 -12.33 -23.67
C ASP A 173 -33.80 -11.93 -25.09
N VAL A 174 -33.56 -10.68 -25.50
CA VAL A 174 -33.82 -10.22 -26.88
C VAL A 174 -32.94 -10.96 -27.90
N LEU A 175 -31.65 -11.15 -27.57
CA LEU A 175 -30.72 -11.87 -28.46
C LEU A 175 -31.09 -13.35 -28.58
N LEU A 176 -31.49 -14.01 -27.49
CA LEU A 176 -31.94 -15.40 -27.49
C LEU A 176 -33.19 -15.58 -28.35
N ARG A 177 -34.18 -14.64 -28.27
CA ARG A 177 -35.35 -14.67 -29.12
C ARG A 177 -34.99 -14.46 -30.60
N ARG A 178 -34.03 -13.58 -30.90
CA ARG A 178 -33.56 -13.39 -32.29
C ARG A 178 -32.84 -14.65 -32.81
N ALA A 179 -32.00 -15.28 -31.99
CA ALA A 179 -31.36 -16.56 -32.38
C ALA A 179 -32.40 -17.62 -32.70
N ALA A 180 -33.44 -17.81 -31.87
CA ALA A 180 -34.50 -18.76 -32.12
C ALA A 180 -35.32 -18.44 -33.38
N GLN A 181 -35.51 -17.16 -33.71
CA GLN A 181 -36.21 -16.77 -34.96
C GLN A 181 -35.33 -16.88 -36.19
N SER A 182 -34.00 -16.77 -36.07
CA SER A 182 -33.07 -16.93 -37.19
C SER A 182 -32.93 -18.40 -37.62
N ASP A 183 -33.14 -19.35 -36.70
CA ASP A 183 -33.20 -20.78 -37.02
C ASP A 183 -34.41 -21.16 -37.84
N GLU A 184 -35.47 -20.32 -37.86
CA GLU A 184 -36.70 -20.50 -38.65
C GLU A 184 -36.69 -19.79 -40.02
N ALA A 185 -35.75 -18.86 -40.23
CA ALA A 185 -35.65 -18.07 -41.45
C ALA A 185 -34.21 -18.05 -41.96
N GLU A 186 -33.94 -18.75 -43.05
CA GLU A 186 -32.76 -18.52 -43.89
C GLU A 186 -32.79 -17.10 -44.42
N ALA A 187 -32.17 -16.15 -43.74
CA ALA A 187 -32.11 -14.78 -44.18
C ALA A 187 -30.69 -14.18 -44.03
N ASN A 188 -30.15 -13.86 -45.17
CA ASN A 188 -29.06 -12.99 -45.48
C ASN A 188 -29.14 -11.65 -44.75
N GLU A 189 -28.53 -11.55 -43.55
CA GLU A 189 -27.99 -10.29 -43.03
C GLU A 189 -26.58 -10.54 -42.46
N PRO A 190 -25.61 -9.73 -42.90
CA PRO A 190 -24.24 -9.91 -42.43
C PRO A 190 -24.06 -9.42 -40.99
N GLU A 191 -23.41 -10.25 -40.17
CA GLU A 191 -22.40 -9.83 -39.24
C GLU A 191 -22.81 -9.48 -37.80
N LEU A 192 -23.84 -10.00 -37.20
CA LEU A 192 -23.83 -10.08 -35.75
C LEU A 192 -23.58 -11.53 -35.34
N ASP A 193 -22.39 -11.86 -34.83
CA ASP A 193 -22.13 -13.15 -34.17
C ASP A 193 -22.92 -13.16 -32.85
N ILE A 194 -24.18 -13.56 -32.93
CA ILE A 194 -25.14 -13.56 -31.81
C ILE A 194 -24.60 -14.39 -30.63
N PRO A 195 -24.04 -15.62 -30.83
CA PRO A 195 -23.43 -16.39 -29.76
C PRO A 195 -22.29 -15.64 -29.04
N ALA A 196 -21.36 -15.06 -29.79
CA ALA A 196 -20.24 -14.27 -29.18
C ALA A 196 -20.74 -13.03 -28.43
N GLU A 197 -21.82 -12.41 -28.91
CA GLU A 197 -22.38 -11.23 -28.25
C GLU A 197 -23.17 -11.59 -26.97
N ILE A 198 -23.83 -12.75 -26.95
CA ILE A 198 -24.45 -13.31 -25.74
C ILE A 198 -23.37 -13.62 -24.70
N GLU A 199 -22.33 -14.37 -25.08
CA GLU A 199 -21.21 -14.73 -24.20
C GLU A 199 -20.57 -13.47 -23.57
N ARG A 200 -20.35 -12.42 -24.36
CA ARG A 200 -19.80 -11.15 -23.88
C ARG A 200 -20.71 -10.47 -22.84
N ARG A 201 -22.05 -10.47 -23.07
CA ARG A 201 -23.01 -9.91 -22.12
C ARG A 201 -23.14 -10.74 -20.86
N GLU A 202 -23.14 -12.06 -20.96
CA GLU A 202 -23.17 -12.97 -19.82
C GLU A 202 -21.92 -12.83 -18.96
N ALA A 203 -20.72 -12.75 -19.56
CA ALA A 203 -19.48 -12.50 -18.85
C ALA A 203 -19.52 -11.16 -18.10
N ARG A 204 -20.09 -10.11 -18.71
CA ARG A 204 -20.27 -8.81 -18.08
C ARG A 204 -21.29 -8.87 -16.94
N LEU A 205 -22.42 -9.55 -17.15
CA LEU A 205 -23.45 -9.77 -16.13
C LEU A 205 -22.87 -10.49 -14.90
N LYS A 206 -22.13 -11.57 -15.13
CA LYS A 206 -21.43 -12.32 -14.08
C LYS A 206 -20.44 -11.45 -13.30
N ALA A 207 -19.66 -10.60 -13.98
CA ALA A 207 -18.72 -9.71 -13.33
C ALA A 207 -19.42 -8.65 -12.45
N ILE A 208 -20.54 -8.07 -12.94
CA ILE A 208 -21.34 -7.10 -12.18
C ILE A 208 -22.01 -7.77 -10.98
N GLY A 209 -22.62 -8.96 -11.17
CA GLY A 209 -23.24 -9.73 -10.10
C GLY A 209 -22.25 -10.07 -8.98
N ALA A 210 -21.05 -10.55 -9.32
CA ALA A 210 -19.99 -10.80 -8.34
C ALA A 210 -19.54 -9.54 -7.60
N ALA A 211 -19.46 -8.39 -8.26
CA ALA A 211 -19.12 -7.13 -7.63
C ALA A 211 -20.22 -6.64 -6.67
N ARG A 212 -21.49 -6.79 -7.07
CA ARG A 212 -22.64 -6.48 -6.25
C ARG A 212 -22.67 -7.35 -4.98
N GLU A 213 -22.48 -8.64 -5.13
CA GLU A 213 -22.45 -9.58 -4.01
C GLU A 213 -21.38 -9.24 -2.99
N ARG A 214 -20.17 -8.88 -3.44
CA ARG A 214 -19.10 -8.42 -2.54
C ARG A 214 -19.46 -7.12 -1.82
N LEU A 215 -20.16 -6.19 -2.47
CA LEU A 215 -20.67 -4.96 -1.83
C LEU A 215 -21.69 -5.29 -0.74
N GLU A 216 -22.63 -6.18 -1.02
CA GLU A 216 -23.65 -6.62 -0.08
C GLU A 216 -23.05 -7.40 1.10
N GLN A 217 -22.08 -8.27 0.85
CA GLN A 217 -21.36 -9.00 1.90
C GLN A 217 -20.63 -8.04 2.85
N ARG A 218 -19.91 -7.05 2.29
CA ARG A 218 -19.27 -5.99 3.09
C ARG A 218 -20.29 -5.20 3.92
N GLN A 219 -21.45 -4.91 3.32
CA GLN A 219 -22.50 -4.19 4.04
C GLN A 219 -23.11 -5.03 5.16
N ARG A 220 -23.31 -6.34 4.97
CA ARG A 220 -23.76 -7.26 6.03
C ARG A 220 -22.78 -7.26 7.20
N GLU A 221 -21.50 -7.29 6.92
CA GLU A 221 -20.47 -7.25 7.97
C GLU A 221 -20.48 -5.92 8.72
N GLN A 222 -20.56 -4.79 8.02
CA GLN A 222 -20.68 -3.47 8.64
C GLN A 222 -21.95 -3.32 9.46
N ASP A 223 -23.06 -3.86 8.99
CA ASP A 223 -24.33 -3.83 9.70
C ASP A 223 -24.26 -4.67 11.00
N ARG A 224 -23.60 -5.85 10.97
CA ARG A 224 -23.33 -6.66 12.19
C ARG A 224 -22.46 -5.92 13.18
N GLN A 225 -21.36 -5.33 12.72
CA GLN A 225 -20.44 -4.55 13.58
C GLN A 225 -21.13 -3.32 14.19
N ALA A 226 -22.09 -2.75 13.48
CA ALA A 226 -22.93 -1.66 13.97
C ALA A 226 -24.08 -2.11 14.87
N GLY A 227 -24.15 -3.39 15.23
CA GLY A 227 -25.21 -3.95 16.08
C GLY A 227 -26.59 -3.98 15.42
N ARG A 228 -26.63 -4.04 14.08
CA ARG A 228 -27.88 -4.19 13.32
C ARG A 228 -28.21 -5.67 13.15
N SER A 229 -29.51 -5.97 13.19
CA SER A 229 -30.05 -7.33 12.99
C SER A 229 -31.33 -7.26 12.16
N VAL A 230 -31.81 -8.40 11.74
CA VAL A 230 -33.12 -8.56 11.10
C VAL A 230 -34.04 -9.18 12.11
N ASP A 231 -35.26 -8.63 12.29
CA ASP A 231 -36.29 -9.21 13.13
C ASP A 231 -37.09 -10.32 12.41
N ASP A 232 -37.98 -11.00 13.12
CA ASP A 232 -38.80 -12.09 12.57
C ASP A 232 -39.76 -11.64 11.46
N GLU A 233 -40.02 -10.34 11.36
CA GLU A 233 -40.84 -9.72 10.31
C GLU A 233 -39.98 -9.28 9.09
N GLY A 234 -38.67 -9.50 9.12
CA GLY A 234 -37.75 -9.12 8.05
C GLY A 234 -37.30 -7.65 8.05
N ASN A 235 -37.65 -6.88 9.10
CA ASN A 235 -37.25 -5.47 9.22
C ASN A 235 -35.84 -5.37 9.82
N THR A 236 -35.08 -4.40 9.35
CA THR A 236 -33.76 -4.11 9.93
C THR A 236 -33.88 -3.30 11.20
N ARG A 237 -33.37 -3.82 12.31
CA ARG A 237 -33.29 -3.17 13.61
C ARG A 237 -31.86 -2.72 13.90
N GLY A 238 -31.74 -1.49 14.40
CA GLY A 238 -30.48 -0.97 14.91
C GLY A 238 -30.31 -1.18 16.41
N PRO A 239 -29.18 -0.75 16.99
CA PRO A 239 -28.97 -0.76 18.43
C PRO A 239 -30.12 -0.09 19.14
N GLY A 240 -30.66 -0.76 20.21
CA GLY A 240 -31.84 -0.27 20.95
C GLY A 240 -33.19 -0.50 20.25
N GLY A 241 -33.25 -1.38 19.22
CA GLY A 241 -34.52 -1.81 18.60
C GLY A 241 -35.13 -0.85 17.59
N ARG A 242 -34.42 0.26 17.23
CA ARG A 242 -34.91 1.25 16.27
C ARG A 242 -34.97 0.67 14.86
N VAL A 243 -36.09 0.83 14.15
CA VAL A 243 -36.23 0.41 12.74
C VAL A 243 -35.34 1.26 11.84
N CYS A 244 -34.54 0.60 11.01
CA CYS A 244 -33.67 1.23 10.04
C CYS A 244 -34.36 1.33 8.67
N LYS A 245 -34.20 2.47 7.99
CA LYS A 245 -34.75 2.68 6.64
C LYS A 245 -34.15 1.78 5.57
N ARG A 246 -32.87 1.36 5.74
CA ARG A 246 -32.17 0.52 4.78
C ARG A 246 -32.22 -0.93 5.26
N GLN A 247 -32.53 -1.83 4.33
CA GLN A 247 -32.51 -3.27 4.59
C GLN A 247 -31.12 -3.76 4.94
N PHE A 248 -31.04 -4.74 5.87
CA PHE A 248 -29.81 -5.37 6.30
C PHE A 248 -29.05 -5.97 5.10
N GLY A 249 -27.76 -5.66 5.01
CA GLY A 249 -26.91 -6.14 3.96
C GLY A 249 -27.07 -5.47 2.59
N THR A 250 -28.03 -4.55 2.42
CA THR A 250 -28.16 -3.78 1.18
C THR A 250 -27.15 -2.64 1.18
N ALA A 251 -26.29 -2.59 0.17
CA ALA A 251 -25.29 -1.52 0.09
C ALA A 251 -25.96 -0.16 -0.28
N PRO A 252 -25.41 0.95 0.19
CA PRO A 252 -25.86 2.28 -0.25
C PRO A 252 -25.73 2.43 -1.78
N GLU A 253 -26.65 3.12 -2.44
CA GLU A 253 -26.60 3.33 -3.91
C GLU A 253 -25.27 3.90 -4.41
N LYS A 254 -24.64 4.77 -3.63
CA LYS A 254 -23.35 5.39 -3.94
C LYS A 254 -22.15 4.53 -3.58
N ALA A 255 -22.33 3.38 -2.91
CA ALA A 255 -21.23 2.46 -2.63
C ALA A 255 -20.63 1.97 -3.95
N GLN A 256 -19.32 1.97 -4.06
CA GLN A 256 -18.63 1.65 -5.30
C GLN A 256 -17.65 0.49 -5.13
N GLU A 257 -17.48 -0.25 -6.20
CA GLU A 257 -16.42 -1.26 -6.33
C GLU A 257 -15.67 -1.08 -7.64
N ASN A 258 -14.37 -1.32 -7.61
CA ASN A 258 -13.53 -1.30 -8.80
C ASN A 258 -13.34 -2.73 -9.31
N PHE A 259 -13.66 -2.97 -10.59
CA PHE A 259 -13.52 -4.31 -11.21
C PHE A 259 -12.07 -4.74 -11.41
N THR A 260 -11.12 -3.81 -11.44
CA THR A 260 -9.69 -4.11 -11.62
C THR A 260 -9.00 -4.42 -10.29
N ASP A 261 -9.38 -3.73 -9.23
CA ASP A 261 -8.87 -3.93 -7.86
C ASP A 261 -10.03 -3.75 -6.87
N PRO A 262 -10.75 -4.84 -6.55
CA PRO A 262 -11.93 -4.82 -5.68
C PRO A 262 -11.65 -4.37 -4.24
N ASP A 263 -10.40 -4.47 -3.79
CA ASP A 263 -10.01 -4.03 -2.45
C ASP A 263 -9.77 -2.53 -2.35
N SER A 264 -9.47 -1.86 -3.48
CA SER A 264 -9.27 -0.42 -3.50
C SER A 264 -10.56 0.36 -3.24
N ARG A 265 -10.44 1.57 -2.70
CA ARG A 265 -11.58 2.48 -2.48
C ARG A 265 -11.31 3.82 -3.09
N ILE A 266 -12.38 4.48 -3.54
CA ILE A 266 -12.27 5.86 -4.02
C ILE A 266 -12.02 6.78 -2.84
N MET A 267 -10.87 7.46 -2.86
CA MET A 267 -10.46 8.40 -1.82
C MET A 267 -10.05 9.74 -2.43
N LYS A 268 -10.28 10.82 -1.67
CA LYS A 268 -9.79 12.15 -2.01
C LYS A 268 -8.28 12.21 -1.81
N ARG A 269 -7.54 12.71 -2.81
CA ARG A 269 -6.09 12.90 -2.71
C ARG A 269 -5.73 14.30 -2.20
N ALA A 270 -4.53 14.43 -1.64
CA ALA A 270 -4.00 15.70 -1.14
C ALA A 270 -3.92 16.78 -2.24
N GLY A 271 -3.61 16.43 -3.49
CA GLY A 271 -3.57 17.35 -4.64
C GLY A 271 -4.92 17.57 -5.33
N GLY A 272 -6.04 17.16 -4.71
CA GLY A 272 -7.38 17.24 -5.30
C GLY A 272 -7.74 16.02 -6.15
N GLY A 273 -9.03 15.90 -6.49
CA GLY A 273 -9.58 14.77 -7.23
C GLY A 273 -9.77 13.50 -6.40
N PHE A 274 -10.43 12.53 -7.02
CA PHE A 274 -10.77 11.23 -6.42
C PHE A 274 -10.21 10.11 -7.31
N ASP A 275 -9.50 9.16 -6.69
CA ASP A 275 -8.96 7.99 -7.38
C ASP A 275 -9.17 6.74 -6.51
N PRO A 276 -9.15 5.53 -7.12
CA PRO A 276 -8.98 4.28 -6.36
C PRO A 276 -7.65 4.33 -5.62
N CYS A 277 -7.69 4.23 -4.30
CA CYS A 277 -6.52 4.36 -3.43
C CYS A 277 -6.55 3.32 -2.31
N TYR A 278 -5.40 3.19 -1.69
CA TYR A 278 -5.23 2.66 -0.34
C TYR A 278 -4.76 3.78 0.58
N ASN A 279 -5.07 3.64 1.86
CA ASN A 279 -4.60 4.50 2.93
C ASN A 279 -3.37 3.86 3.56
N ALA A 280 -2.21 4.37 3.23
CA ALA A 280 -0.93 3.88 3.70
C ALA A 280 -0.56 4.57 5.01
N GLN A 281 -0.42 3.80 6.08
CA GLN A 281 -0.10 4.24 7.43
C GLN A 281 1.38 4.03 7.71
N THR A 282 2.01 5.00 8.37
CA THR A 282 3.40 4.93 8.83
C THR A 282 3.53 5.43 10.26
N ALA A 283 4.38 4.77 11.03
CA ALA A 283 4.90 5.27 12.30
C ALA A 283 6.39 5.54 12.14
N VAL A 284 6.84 6.74 12.45
CA VAL A 284 8.20 7.24 12.19
C VAL A 284 8.85 7.63 13.49
N ASP A 285 10.04 7.08 13.75
CA ASP A 285 10.86 7.44 14.92
C ASP A 285 11.56 8.81 14.72
N GLU A 286 11.58 9.63 15.77
CA GLU A 286 12.15 11.00 15.74
C GLU A 286 13.67 11.00 15.48
N ALA A 287 14.42 9.99 15.95
CA ALA A 287 15.89 10.08 16.01
C ALA A 287 16.53 10.18 14.61
N ALA A 288 16.15 9.31 13.70
CA ALA A 288 16.71 9.29 12.34
C ALA A 288 15.63 9.18 11.24
N HIS A 289 14.36 9.47 11.55
CA HIS A 289 13.22 9.34 10.62
C HIS A 289 13.07 7.94 10.00
N ILE A 290 13.42 6.91 10.76
CA ILE A 290 13.20 5.52 10.36
C ILE A 290 11.71 5.19 10.50
N ILE A 291 11.12 4.60 9.48
CA ILE A 291 9.74 4.08 9.52
C ILE A 291 9.77 2.79 10.33
N VAL A 292 9.21 2.81 11.55
CA VAL A 292 9.23 1.68 12.50
C VAL A 292 8.01 0.77 12.39
N ALA A 293 6.91 1.27 11.79
CA ALA A 293 5.76 0.45 11.40
C ALA A 293 5.14 0.99 10.11
N ALA A 294 4.65 0.07 9.28
CA ALA A 294 4.07 0.37 7.97
C ALA A 294 2.89 -0.57 7.71
N GLU A 295 1.69 -0.01 7.62
CA GLU A 295 0.47 -0.76 7.40
C GLU A 295 -0.38 -0.13 6.30
N LEU A 296 -1.34 -0.87 5.76
CA LEU A 296 -2.19 -0.43 4.67
C LEU A 296 -3.66 -0.68 5.00
N ASP A 297 -4.51 0.27 4.66
CA ASP A 297 -5.96 0.15 4.80
C ASP A 297 -6.68 0.55 3.51
N ASN A 298 -7.90 0.11 3.37
CA ASN A 298 -8.79 0.56 2.31
C ASN A 298 -9.91 1.51 2.81
N CYS A 299 -9.85 1.93 4.07
CA CYS A 299 -10.72 2.95 4.61
C CYS A 299 -10.06 4.33 4.55
N ALA A 300 -10.85 5.36 4.22
CA ALA A 300 -10.31 6.71 4.11
C ALA A 300 -10.00 7.37 5.46
N PRO A 301 -10.80 7.18 6.55
CA PRO A 301 -10.51 7.74 7.87
C PRO A 301 -9.30 7.08 8.53
N ASP A 302 -8.51 7.88 9.24
CA ASP A 302 -7.30 7.43 9.92
C ASP A 302 -7.56 7.02 11.39
N ALA A 303 -8.73 7.38 11.93
CA ALA A 303 -9.07 7.20 13.35
C ALA A 303 -8.91 5.75 13.86
N ASN A 304 -9.21 4.77 13.01
CA ASN A 304 -9.13 3.35 13.39
C ASN A 304 -7.68 2.82 13.44
N TRP A 305 -6.69 3.63 13.05
CA TRP A 305 -5.31 3.16 12.88
C TRP A 305 -4.34 3.62 13.96
N LEU A 306 -4.75 4.49 14.89
CA LEU A 306 -3.85 4.96 15.94
C LEU A 306 -3.33 3.81 16.83
N LEU A 307 -4.25 3.07 17.44
CA LEU A 307 -3.89 1.96 18.33
C LEU A 307 -3.25 0.78 17.58
N PRO A 308 -3.75 0.34 16.40
CA PRO A 308 -3.06 -0.68 15.61
C PRO A 308 -1.63 -0.30 15.21
N MET A 309 -1.35 0.96 14.88
CA MET A 309 0.00 1.41 14.55
C MET A 309 0.94 1.38 15.76
N ILE A 310 0.46 1.79 16.93
CA ILE A 310 1.22 1.67 18.19
C ILE A 310 1.54 0.20 18.49
N GLN A 311 0.56 -0.69 18.32
CA GLN A 311 0.75 -2.13 18.51
C GLN A 311 1.70 -2.72 17.45
N ALA A 312 1.67 -2.25 16.20
CA ALA A 312 2.60 -2.66 15.16
C ALA A 312 4.05 -2.28 15.51
N VAL A 313 4.27 -1.08 16.07
CA VAL A 313 5.60 -0.69 16.59
C VAL A 313 6.07 -1.65 17.67
N LYS A 314 5.20 -1.98 18.65
CA LYS A 314 5.51 -2.96 19.70
C LYS A 314 5.83 -4.33 19.12
N SER A 315 5.05 -4.81 18.15
CA SER A 315 5.26 -6.13 17.53
C SER A 315 6.59 -6.19 16.76
N ASN A 316 6.96 -5.12 16.08
CA ASN A 316 8.19 -5.06 15.30
C ASN A 316 9.45 -4.98 16.19
N LEU A 317 9.38 -4.22 17.28
CA LEU A 317 10.54 -3.85 18.10
C LEU A 317 10.51 -4.40 19.55
N GLY A 318 9.43 -5.07 19.95
CA GLY A 318 9.29 -5.62 21.32
C GLY A 318 9.04 -4.57 22.40
N GLN A 319 8.98 -3.28 22.06
CA GLN A 319 8.86 -2.17 23.00
C GLN A 319 7.90 -1.10 22.46
N LEU A 320 7.17 -0.46 23.36
CA LEU A 320 6.33 0.71 23.04
C LEU A 320 7.18 1.99 22.99
N PRO A 321 6.82 2.97 22.15
CA PRO A 321 7.38 4.31 22.22
C PRO A 321 6.89 5.03 23.48
N THR A 322 7.66 6.02 23.94
CA THR A 322 7.26 6.83 25.10
C THR A 322 6.14 7.80 24.76
N LEU A 323 6.24 8.46 23.60
CA LEU A 323 5.31 9.50 23.15
C LEU A 323 4.86 9.23 21.71
N GLY A 324 3.54 9.26 21.49
CA GLY A 324 2.91 9.21 20.17
C GLY A 324 2.38 10.56 19.73
N LEU A 325 2.71 11.00 18.52
CA LEU A 325 2.19 12.21 17.89
C LEU A 325 1.31 11.84 16.70
N ALA A 326 0.10 12.39 16.61
CA ALA A 326 -0.79 12.17 15.48
C ALA A 326 -1.60 13.42 15.16
N ASP A 327 -2.13 13.51 13.93
CA ASP A 327 -3.00 14.60 13.54
C ASP A 327 -4.45 14.40 14.01
N ALA A 328 -5.31 15.38 13.71
CA ALA A 328 -6.71 15.35 14.09
C ALA A 328 -7.52 14.22 13.43
N GLY A 329 -7.02 13.61 12.35
CA GLY A 329 -7.64 12.47 11.67
C GLY A 329 -7.66 11.22 12.53
N TYR A 330 -6.73 11.10 13.49
CA TYR A 330 -6.62 9.97 14.41
C TYR A 330 -7.42 10.16 15.70
N ARG A 331 -8.02 11.33 15.92
CA ARG A 331 -8.76 11.60 17.13
C ARG A 331 -10.03 10.79 17.22
N SER A 332 -10.17 10.01 18.27
CA SER A 332 -11.42 9.47 18.78
C SER A 332 -11.35 9.38 20.28
N GLU A 333 -12.49 9.43 20.96
CA GLU A 333 -12.53 9.28 22.44
C GLU A 333 -11.93 7.95 22.86
N GLN A 334 -12.22 6.90 22.11
CA GLN A 334 -11.68 5.55 22.34
C GLN A 334 -10.17 5.49 22.21
N ASN A 335 -9.60 6.09 21.16
CA ASN A 335 -8.16 6.11 20.96
C ASN A 335 -7.42 6.83 22.10
N LEU A 336 -7.99 7.94 22.59
CA LEU A 336 -7.41 8.70 23.69
C LEU A 336 -7.53 7.97 25.02
N LYS A 337 -8.62 7.20 25.22
CA LYS A 337 -8.86 6.38 26.41
C LYS A 337 -7.92 5.18 26.48
N ASP A 338 -7.82 4.42 25.38
CA ASP A 338 -7.22 3.09 25.39
C ASP A 338 -5.73 3.08 24.99
N SER A 339 -5.15 4.24 24.78
CA SER A 339 -3.74 4.32 24.41
C SER A 339 -2.82 3.77 25.52
N PRO A 340 -1.93 2.82 25.19
CA PRO A 340 -0.96 2.31 26.15
C PRO A 340 0.26 3.21 26.32
N ILE A 341 0.33 4.34 25.60
CA ILE A 341 1.43 5.30 25.62
C ILE A 341 0.90 6.72 25.82
N GLU A 342 1.80 7.63 26.17
CA GLU A 342 1.47 9.05 26.15
C GLU A 342 1.18 9.53 24.73
N LEU A 343 0.10 10.30 24.55
CA LEU A 343 -0.29 10.86 23.26
C LEU A 343 -0.33 12.38 23.26
N VAL A 344 -0.01 12.96 22.10
CA VAL A 344 -0.34 14.34 21.75
C VAL A 344 -1.00 14.31 20.37
N VAL A 345 -2.32 14.50 20.35
CA VAL A 345 -3.17 14.41 19.14
C VAL A 345 -3.89 15.74 18.96
N ALA A 346 -3.83 16.31 17.76
CA ALA A 346 -4.58 17.54 17.47
C ALA A 346 -6.08 17.31 17.53
N LEU A 347 -6.83 18.31 17.96
CA LEU A 347 -8.28 18.25 18.06
C LEU A 347 -9.01 18.76 16.81
N GLY A 348 -8.29 19.41 15.91
CA GLY A 348 -8.80 19.95 14.67
C GLY A 348 -7.72 20.65 13.85
N ARG A 349 -8.11 21.47 12.89
CA ARG A 349 -7.14 22.20 12.06
C ARG A 349 -6.34 23.17 12.90
N GLU A 350 -5.02 23.13 12.73
CA GLU A 350 -4.07 24.04 13.36
C GLU A 350 -4.44 25.52 13.05
N GLY A 351 -4.46 26.38 14.09
CA GLY A 351 -4.79 27.81 13.97
C GLY A 351 -6.28 28.14 13.90
N LYS A 352 -7.19 27.15 13.98
CA LYS A 352 -8.63 27.42 14.11
C LYS A 352 -9.09 27.26 15.56
N GLN A 353 -9.97 28.15 16.01
CA GLN A 353 -10.67 27.95 17.28
C GLN A 353 -11.53 26.68 17.18
N HIS A 354 -11.39 25.78 18.16
CA HIS A 354 -12.20 24.60 18.29
C HIS A 354 -13.40 24.91 19.19
N ALA A 355 -14.55 24.35 18.88
CA ALA A 355 -15.69 24.41 19.78
C ALA A 355 -15.31 23.84 21.14
N GLN A 356 -15.89 24.41 22.22
CA GLN A 356 -15.73 23.85 23.55
C GLN A 356 -16.12 22.37 23.53
N VAL A 357 -15.24 21.52 24.05
CA VAL A 357 -15.48 20.07 24.15
C VAL A 357 -16.34 19.85 25.38
N ASP A 358 -17.45 19.18 25.22
CA ASP A 358 -18.25 18.74 26.36
C ASP A 358 -17.48 17.68 27.14
N ALA A 359 -17.00 18.07 28.34
CA ALA A 359 -16.20 17.21 29.19
C ALA A 359 -16.99 16.05 29.82
N GLN A 360 -18.33 16.14 29.90
CA GLN A 360 -19.17 15.03 30.39
C GLN A 360 -19.30 13.95 29.31
N GLN A 361 -19.50 14.35 28.08
CA GLN A 361 -19.66 13.44 26.94
C GLN A 361 -18.30 12.92 26.42
N TYR A 362 -17.25 13.75 26.44
CA TYR A 362 -15.93 13.45 25.86
C TYR A 362 -14.77 13.78 26.82
N PRO A 363 -14.64 13.08 27.96
CA PRO A 363 -13.68 13.40 29.00
C PRO A 363 -12.21 13.32 28.54
N HIS A 364 -11.85 12.32 27.72
CA HIS A 364 -10.48 12.15 27.24
C HIS A 364 -10.12 13.19 26.17
N THR A 365 -11.07 13.58 25.33
CA THR A 365 -10.88 14.69 24.38
C THR A 365 -10.72 16.03 25.12
N ALA A 366 -11.48 16.27 26.20
CA ALA A 366 -11.33 17.46 27.03
C ALA A 366 -9.98 17.49 27.76
N ALA A 367 -9.53 16.35 28.28
CA ALA A 367 -8.19 16.21 28.87
C ALA A 367 -7.08 16.49 27.83
N MET A 368 -7.22 16.01 26.61
CA MET A 368 -6.28 16.32 25.51
C MET A 368 -6.31 17.81 25.15
N ALA A 369 -7.48 18.46 25.17
CA ALA A 369 -7.61 19.89 24.96
C ALA A 369 -6.82 20.70 26.00
N ALA A 370 -6.95 20.34 27.28
CA ALA A 370 -6.19 20.93 28.38
C ALA A 370 -4.67 20.68 28.22
N LYS A 371 -4.28 19.43 27.89
CA LYS A 371 -2.88 19.06 27.62
C LYS A 371 -2.24 19.93 26.54
N LEU A 372 -2.95 20.15 25.43
CA LEU A 372 -2.49 20.98 24.30
C LEU A 372 -2.31 22.46 24.65
N GLN A 373 -2.81 22.93 25.79
CA GLN A 373 -2.51 24.29 26.29
C GLN A 373 -1.12 24.41 26.93
N SER A 374 -0.53 23.28 27.37
CA SER A 374 0.81 23.29 27.95
C SER A 374 1.89 23.59 26.91
N GLN A 375 2.94 24.28 27.31
CA GLN A 375 4.07 24.60 26.45
C GLN A 375 4.78 23.31 25.96
N ALA A 376 4.89 22.30 26.83
CA ALA A 376 5.53 21.02 26.51
C ALA A 376 4.78 20.28 25.42
N ALA A 377 3.45 20.13 25.51
CA ALA A 377 2.66 19.46 24.50
C ALA A 377 2.65 20.21 23.17
N ARG A 378 2.61 21.55 23.18
CA ARG A 378 2.73 22.36 21.96
C ARG A 378 4.09 22.18 21.30
N ALA A 379 5.18 22.18 22.07
CA ALA A 379 6.51 21.92 21.55
C ALA A 379 6.65 20.53 20.95
N ALA A 380 6.14 19.49 21.62
CA ALA A 380 6.10 18.13 21.11
C ALA A 380 5.28 18.04 19.81
N TYR A 381 4.08 18.63 19.78
CA TYR A 381 3.22 18.57 18.60
C TYR A 381 3.84 19.25 17.37
N ARG A 382 4.56 20.35 17.54
CA ARG A 382 5.28 21.03 16.43
C ARG A 382 6.27 20.10 15.72
N LYS A 383 6.87 19.14 16.43
CA LYS A 383 7.78 18.16 15.85
C LYS A 383 7.07 17.17 14.94
N ARG A 384 5.76 16.95 15.08
CA ARG A 384 5.01 15.95 14.30
C ARG A 384 5.26 16.07 12.80
N LYS A 385 5.12 17.28 12.26
CA LYS A 385 5.33 17.51 10.83
C LYS A 385 6.76 17.19 10.42
N TRP A 386 7.72 17.63 11.20
CA TRP A 386 9.12 17.36 10.94
C TRP A 386 9.49 15.88 11.00
N ILE A 387 8.80 15.09 11.81
CA ILE A 387 9.04 13.64 11.91
C ILE A 387 8.29 12.87 10.81
N ALA A 388 7.00 13.11 10.64
CA ALA A 388 6.13 12.28 9.81
C ALA A 388 6.14 12.64 8.31
N GLU A 389 6.23 13.95 7.99
CA GLU A 389 6.11 14.40 6.60
C GLU A 389 7.33 14.04 5.72
N PRO A 390 8.60 14.10 6.19
CA PRO A 390 9.74 13.80 5.32
C PRO A 390 9.74 12.41 4.71
N PRO A 391 9.54 11.29 5.45
CA PRO A 391 9.48 9.97 4.84
C PRO A 391 8.37 9.84 3.79
N ASN A 392 7.16 10.35 4.09
CA ASN A 392 6.05 10.35 3.15
C ASN A 392 6.33 11.22 1.90
N GLY A 393 6.96 12.37 2.10
CA GLY A 393 7.42 13.26 1.05
C GLY A 393 8.49 12.59 0.16
N TRP A 394 9.48 11.93 0.75
CA TRP A 394 10.52 11.20 0.04
C TRP A 394 9.95 10.08 -0.82
N ILE A 395 9.04 9.26 -0.27
CA ILE A 395 8.38 8.18 -1.02
C ILE A 395 7.67 8.73 -2.25
N LYS A 396 6.90 9.82 -2.12
CA LYS A 396 6.06 10.35 -3.21
C LYS A 396 6.79 11.29 -4.16
N ALA A 397 7.65 12.15 -3.66
CA ALA A 397 8.29 13.20 -4.46
C ALA A 397 9.66 12.77 -4.99
N VAL A 398 10.51 12.16 -4.16
CA VAL A 398 11.86 11.78 -4.55
C VAL A 398 11.91 10.41 -5.21
N LEU A 399 11.34 9.39 -4.57
CA LEU A 399 11.28 8.04 -5.16
C LEU A 399 10.21 7.94 -6.26
N GLY A 400 9.20 8.81 -6.24
CA GLY A 400 8.13 8.80 -7.23
C GLY A 400 7.10 7.68 -7.05
N PHE A 401 7.04 7.04 -5.86
CA PHE A 401 6.05 6.01 -5.57
C PHE A 401 4.69 6.64 -5.27
N ARG A 402 3.90 6.83 -6.31
CA ARG A 402 2.57 7.44 -6.24
C ARG A 402 1.44 6.46 -6.50
N GLN A 403 1.77 5.24 -6.91
CA GLN A 403 0.82 4.20 -7.28
C GLN A 403 1.42 2.82 -7.03
N PHE A 404 0.62 1.92 -6.47
CA PHE A 404 1.00 0.52 -6.33
C PHE A 404 1.14 -0.15 -7.70
N SER A 405 2.06 -1.10 -7.81
CA SER A 405 2.21 -1.94 -9.00
C SER A 405 1.43 -3.25 -8.87
N LEU A 406 1.18 -3.70 -7.64
CA LEU A 406 0.41 -4.89 -7.32
C LEU A 406 -1.06 -4.53 -7.05
N ARG A 407 -1.95 -5.52 -7.16
CA ARG A 407 -3.39 -5.40 -6.93
C ARG A 407 -3.83 -6.27 -5.78
N GLY A 408 -4.85 -5.83 -5.07
CA GLY A 408 -5.39 -6.47 -3.87
C GLY A 408 -4.63 -6.07 -2.61
N MET A 409 -5.36 -6.00 -1.48
CA MET A 409 -4.87 -5.49 -0.19
C MET A 409 -3.60 -6.18 0.27
N HIS A 410 -3.57 -7.52 0.28
CA HIS A 410 -2.43 -8.30 0.77
C HIS A 410 -1.14 -8.02 -0.03
N LYS A 411 -1.25 -7.93 -1.37
CA LYS A 411 -0.10 -7.66 -2.25
C LYS A 411 0.37 -6.21 -2.15
N ALA A 412 -0.57 -5.28 -2.08
CA ALA A 412 -0.27 -3.86 -1.90
C ALA A 412 0.37 -3.58 -0.53
N GLN A 413 -0.08 -4.28 0.53
CA GLN A 413 0.52 -4.23 1.88
C GLN A 413 1.99 -4.65 1.86
N ALA A 414 2.31 -5.77 1.22
CA ALA A 414 3.69 -6.23 1.11
C ALA A 414 4.56 -5.26 0.26
N GLU A 415 4.00 -4.72 -0.82
CA GLU A 415 4.69 -3.70 -1.62
C GLU A 415 4.93 -2.41 -0.82
N TRP A 416 3.99 -2.01 0.05
CA TRP A 416 4.17 -0.86 0.94
C TRP A 416 5.33 -1.09 1.92
N LYS A 417 5.39 -2.25 2.55
CA LYS A 417 6.49 -2.63 3.45
C LYS A 417 7.84 -2.68 2.72
N LEU A 418 7.86 -3.15 1.48
CA LEU A 418 9.08 -3.14 0.65
C LEU A 418 9.55 -1.71 0.33
N VAL A 419 8.62 -0.80 0.01
CA VAL A 419 8.93 0.63 -0.20
C VAL A 419 9.53 1.24 1.08
N CYS A 420 8.90 0.98 2.23
CA CYS A 420 9.37 1.49 3.52
C CYS A 420 10.73 0.90 3.91
N ALA A 421 10.97 -0.39 3.67
CA ALA A 421 12.27 -1.03 3.90
C ALA A 421 13.38 -0.39 3.03
N ALA A 422 13.10 -0.19 1.75
CA ALA A 422 14.04 0.43 0.82
C ALA A 422 14.36 1.89 1.19
N LEU A 423 13.35 2.66 1.64
CA LEU A 423 13.59 4.02 2.15
C LEU A 423 14.41 4.00 3.44
N ASN A 424 14.11 3.09 4.38
CA ASN A 424 14.88 2.95 5.62
C ASN A 424 16.35 2.63 5.31
N LEU A 425 16.64 1.67 4.42
CA LEU A 425 18.01 1.34 4.01
C LEU A 425 18.72 2.54 3.40
N ARG A 426 18.05 3.30 2.54
CA ARG A 426 18.61 4.53 1.98
C ARG A 426 18.90 5.56 3.08
N ARG A 427 18.02 5.69 4.06
CA ARG A 427 18.22 6.60 5.20
C ARG A 427 19.39 6.15 6.08
N MET A 428 19.46 4.84 6.37
CA MET A 428 20.56 4.25 7.13
C MET A 428 21.90 4.50 6.44
N ALA A 429 21.99 4.25 5.13
CA ALA A 429 23.20 4.54 4.36
C ALA A 429 23.66 5.99 4.50
N MET A 430 22.72 6.94 4.47
CA MET A 430 23.05 8.38 4.63
C MET A 430 23.46 8.79 6.05
N MET A 431 23.03 8.03 7.06
CA MET A 431 23.31 8.34 8.48
C MET A 431 24.58 7.67 8.99
N LEU A 432 25.04 6.61 8.30
CA LEU A 432 26.20 5.80 8.68
C LEU A 432 27.42 6.07 7.78
N ALA A 433 27.24 6.80 6.65
CA ALA A 433 28.33 7.33 5.82
C ALA A 433 28.96 8.54 6.53
#